data_06032933348edf35050ea883f3a1b018
#
_entry.id   06032933348edf35050ea883f3a1b018
#
_cell.length_a   1.000
_cell.length_b   1.000
_cell.length_c   1.000
_cell.angle_alpha   90.00
_cell.angle_beta   90.00
_cell.angle_gamma   90.00
#
_symmetry.space_group_name_H-M   'P 1'
#
loop_
_entity.id
_entity.type
_entity.pdbx_description
1 polymer ?
#
loop_
_entity_poly.entity_id
_entity_poly.type
_entity_poly.pdbx_seq_one_letter_code
_entity_poly.pdbx_strand_id
1 'polypeptide(L)'
;GERYTWFDFTDKFSKGPGTTFQVQRAVFDKILIDEVERRGVTVRYGQNVTGYEEVEGASGEHLARLRIEAPEGAYTLQAHFVLDASGYGRVLPRLLGLERPSVLSPRKAIFTHIDDRIVGDDFDRNKILISTHPAERGVWSWLIPFGNGRSSIGFIGEPEWINQRAAGLKAADEGALNEALLRGVVAEIPRLSRILRNAVWDNGV
;
A
#
# COMPACT_ATOMS: atom_id res chain seq x y z
N GLY A 1 -15.81 -2.55 -28.01
CA GLY A 1 -14.46 -3.06 -28.07
C GLY A 1 -13.62 -2.52 -26.94
N GLU A 2 -12.67 -3.31 -26.45
CA GLU A 2 -11.74 -2.86 -25.41
C GLU A 2 -10.92 -1.68 -25.95
N ARG A 3 -10.90 -0.57 -25.24
CA ARG A 3 -10.04 0.56 -25.52
C ARG A 3 -8.93 0.56 -24.50
N TYR A 4 -7.68 0.68 -24.92
CA TYR A 4 -6.55 0.84 -24.02
C TYR A 4 -5.56 1.86 -24.58
N THR A 5 -4.80 2.44 -23.68
CA THR A 5 -3.66 3.30 -23.95
C THR A 5 -2.51 2.90 -23.05
N TRP A 6 -1.34 3.42 -23.30
CA TRP A 6 -0.18 3.24 -22.45
C TRP A 6 0.51 4.57 -22.22
N PHE A 7 1.26 4.64 -21.14
CA PHE A 7 2.16 5.74 -20.85
C PHE A 7 3.60 5.23 -20.96
N ASP A 8 4.41 5.94 -21.73
CA ASP A 8 5.84 5.69 -21.81
C ASP A 8 6.56 6.72 -20.93
N PHE A 9 7.09 6.26 -19.80
CA PHE A 9 7.80 7.14 -18.87
C PHE A 9 9.20 7.54 -19.33
N THR A 10 9.66 7.07 -20.49
CA THR A 10 10.86 7.61 -21.13
C THR A 10 10.57 8.93 -21.84
N ASP A 11 9.33 9.15 -22.29
CA ASP A 11 8.84 10.43 -22.82
C ASP A 11 8.39 11.33 -21.66
N LYS A 12 9.31 12.16 -21.16
CA LYS A 12 9.11 13.00 -19.99
C LYS A 12 9.88 14.32 -20.09
N PHE A 13 9.40 15.33 -19.41
CA PHE A 13 9.97 16.68 -19.42
C PHE A 13 11.28 16.83 -18.60
N SER A 14 11.56 15.93 -17.65
CA SER A 14 12.72 15.99 -16.77
C SER A 14 13.77 14.92 -17.11
N LYS A 15 15.04 15.21 -16.85
CA LYS A 15 16.13 14.22 -16.95
C LYS A 15 16.02 13.18 -15.83
N GLY A 16 16.55 11.99 -16.05
CA GLY A 16 16.62 10.91 -15.06
C GLY A 16 16.12 9.57 -15.62
N PRO A 17 16.00 8.53 -14.80
CA PRO A 17 15.51 7.21 -15.21
C PRO A 17 14.09 7.28 -15.79
N GLY A 18 13.85 6.57 -16.89
CA GLY A 18 12.52 6.38 -17.49
C GLY A 18 11.81 5.12 -17.01
N THR A 19 12.42 4.40 -16.06
CA THR A 19 11.92 3.15 -15.50
C THR A 19 11.92 3.20 -13.99
N THR A 20 11.13 2.33 -13.37
CA THR A 20 11.11 2.11 -11.92
C THR A 20 10.98 0.62 -11.62
N PHE A 21 11.13 0.25 -10.37
CA PHE A 21 11.00 -1.13 -9.92
C PHE A 21 9.67 -1.35 -9.25
N GLN A 22 9.09 -2.51 -9.51
CA GLN A 22 7.94 -3.05 -8.81
C GLN A 22 8.48 -4.01 -7.75
N VAL A 23 8.24 -3.71 -6.49
CA VAL A 23 8.88 -4.41 -5.38
C VAL A 23 7.86 -4.95 -4.38
N GLN A 24 8.15 -6.12 -3.83
CA GLN A 24 7.45 -6.59 -2.64
C GLN A 24 7.90 -5.76 -1.44
N ARG A 25 6.96 -5.00 -0.86
CA ARG A 25 7.25 -4.00 0.17
C ARG A 25 7.89 -4.62 1.42
N ALA A 26 7.47 -5.80 1.83
CA ALA A 26 8.07 -6.46 3.00
C ALA A 26 9.58 -6.67 2.84
N VAL A 27 10.01 -7.16 1.67
CA VAL A 27 11.43 -7.38 1.36
C VAL A 27 12.17 -6.06 1.19
N PHE A 28 11.59 -5.14 0.43
CA PHE A 28 12.21 -3.85 0.15
C PHE A 28 12.40 -3.01 1.41
N ASP A 29 11.36 -2.91 2.23
CA ASP A 29 11.40 -2.14 3.48
C ASP A 29 12.41 -2.78 4.46
N LYS A 30 12.50 -4.12 4.51
CA LYS A 30 13.50 -4.83 5.31
C LYS A 30 14.93 -4.51 4.88
N ILE A 31 15.20 -4.52 3.57
CA ILE A 31 16.53 -4.15 3.04
C ILE A 31 16.92 -2.72 3.46
N LEU A 32 15.96 -1.79 3.38
CA LEU A 32 16.24 -0.40 3.73
C LEU A 32 16.54 -0.24 5.22
N ILE A 33 15.77 -0.88 6.09
CA ILE A 33 15.98 -0.72 7.53
C ILE A 33 17.28 -1.42 8.00
N ASP A 34 17.62 -2.57 7.42
CA ASP A 34 18.87 -3.26 7.71
C ASP A 34 20.08 -2.40 7.29
N GLU A 35 19.98 -1.70 6.17
CA GLU A 35 21.03 -0.77 5.73
C GLU A 35 21.15 0.45 6.66
N VAL A 36 20.06 0.94 7.21
CA VAL A 36 20.05 2.02 8.21
C VAL A 36 20.79 1.57 9.48
N GLU A 37 20.49 0.37 9.97
CA GLU A 37 21.21 -0.22 11.14
C GLU A 37 22.70 -0.44 10.85
N ARG A 38 23.03 -0.97 9.67
CA ARG A 38 24.42 -1.18 9.24
C ARG A 38 25.22 0.11 9.20
N ARG A 39 24.58 1.25 8.94
CA ARG A 39 25.21 2.60 8.98
C ARG A 39 25.32 3.18 10.39
N GLY A 40 24.94 2.43 11.40
CA GLY A 40 25.09 2.83 12.81
C GLY A 40 23.94 3.68 13.35
N VAL A 41 22.81 3.77 12.62
CA VAL A 41 21.61 4.41 13.13
C VAL A 41 20.88 3.43 14.04
N THR A 42 20.53 3.87 15.24
CA THR A 42 19.77 3.04 16.18
C THR A 42 18.31 2.88 15.72
N VAL A 43 17.90 1.65 15.47
CA VAL A 43 16.50 1.29 15.21
C VAL A 43 15.94 0.54 16.41
N ARG A 44 14.76 0.94 16.88
CA ARG A 44 14.08 0.33 18.02
C ARG A 44 12.69 -0.13 17.61
N TYR A 45 12.46 -1.42 17.71
CA TYR A 45 11.16 -2.04 17.43
C TYR A 45 10.32 -2.13 18.71
N GLY A 46 9.01 -2.27 18.55
CA GLY A 46 8.08 -2.40 19.68
C GLY A 46 7.97 -1.12 20.53
N GLN A 47 8.36 0.03 19.98
CA GLN A 47 8.31 1.32 20.66
C GLN A 47 7.07 2.10 20.20
N ASN A 48 6.22 2.49 21.14
CA ASN A 48 5.01 3.24 20.86
C ASN A 48 5.16 4.68 21.38
N VAL A 49 5.09 5.65 20.47
CA VAL A 49 5.13 7.08 20.82
C VAL A 49 3.74 7.50 21.27
N THR A 50 3.60 7.85 22.54
CA THR A 50 2.33 8.18 23.21
C THR A 50 2.20 9.63 23.62
N GLY A 51 3.25 10.42 23.47
CA GLY A 51 3.23 11.85 23.82
C GLY A 51 4.27 12.64 23.04
N TYR A 52 3.94 13.91 22.82
CA TYR A 52 4.81 14.91 22.21
C TYR A 52 4.64 16.23 22.95
N GLU A 53 5.72 16.89 23.26
CA GLU A 53 5.74 18.25 23.78
C GLU A 53 6.98 19.01 23.27
N GLU A 54 6.86 20.31 23.10
CA GLU A 54 7.99 21.19 22.82
C GLU A 54 8.58 21.65 24.16
N VAL A 55 9.88 21.56 24.29
CA VAL A 55 10.61 21.92 25.51
C VAL A 55 11.82 22.77 25.16
N GLU A 56 12.26 23.58 26.12
CA GLU A 56 13.52 24.32 26.03
C GLU A 56 14.66 23.46 26.56
N GLY A 57 15.71 23.32 25.79
CA GLY A 57 16.92 22.63 26.20
C GLY A 57 17.79 23.50 27.14
N ALA A 58 18.85 22.91 27.66
CA ALA A 58 19.74 23.58 28.64
C ALA A 58 20.44 24.83 28.10
N SER A 59 20.63 24.92 26.78
CA SER A 59 21.25 26.06 26.09
C SER A 59 20.22 27.01 25.46
N GLY A 60 18.93 26.84 25.76
CA GLY A 60 17.83 27.65 25.20
C GLY A 60 17.37 27.19 23.81
N GLU A 61 17.83 26.03 23.34
CA GLU A 61 17.40 25.45 22.07
C GLU A 61 15.99 24.83 22.18
N HIS A 62 15.22 24.90 21.08
CA HIS A 62 13.94 24.21 20.99
C HIS A 62 14.14 22.71 20.72
N LEU A 63 13.56 21.88 21.57
CA LEU A 63 13.60 20.44 21.46
C LEU A 63 12.20 19.84 21.46
N ALA A 64 12.03 18.75 20.74
CA ALA A 64 10.87 17.87 20.88
C ALA A 64 11.15 16.83 21.96
N ARG A 65 10.26 16.67 22.94
CA ARG A 65 10.27 15.59 23.91
C ARG A 65 9.17 14.60 23.55
N LEU A 66 9.55 13.35 23.31
CA LEU A 66 8.66 12.24 23.04
C LEU A 66 8.51 11.39 24.29
N ARG A 67 7.27 10.98 24.62
CA ARG A 67 7.01 9.90 25.57
C ARG A 67 6.87 8.60 24.78
N ILE A 68 7.58 7.58 25.22
CA ILE A 68 7.65 6.30 24.54
C ILE A 68 7.28 5.21 25.51
N GLU A 69 6.39 4.34 25.12
CA GLU A 69 6.06 3.08 25.78
C GLU A 69 6.75 1.93 25.06
N ALA A 70 7.44 1.11 25.81
CA ALA A 70 8.21 -0.04 25.35
C ALA A 70 7.93 -1.26 26.24
N PRO A 71 8.21 -2.49 25.77
CA PRO A 71 8.06 -3.69 26.60
C PRO A 71 8.82 -3.63 27.91
N GLU A 72 9.96 -2.94 27.94
CA GLU A 72 10.83 -2.79 29.10
C GLU A 72 10.41 -1.64 30.04
N GLY A 73 9.41 -0.87 29.67
CA GLY A 73 8.90 0.28 30.41
C GLY A 73 8.84 1.57 29.61
N ALA A 74 8.20 2.57 30.17
CA ALA A 74 8.09 3.88 29.53
C ALA A 74 9.36 4.73 29.77
N TYR A 75 9.72 5.52 28.77
CA TYR A 75 10.82 6.49 28.85
C TYR A 75 10.52 7.74 28.01
N THR A 76 11.40 8.75 28.14
CA THR A 76 11.35 9.95 27.28
C THR A 76 12.60 10.05 26.42
N LEU A 77 12.43 10.62 25.24
CA LEU A 77 13.51 10.92 24.30
C LEU A 77 13.37 12.37 23.86
N GLN A 78 14.50 13.09 23.83
CA GLN A 78 14.56 14.44 23.29
C GLN A 78 15.29 14.45 21.96
N ALA A 79 14.81 15.28 21.03
CA ALA A 79 15.39 15.42 19.70
C ALA A 79 15.24 16.87 19.21
N HIS A 80 16.19 17.34 18.40
CA HIS A 80 16.07 18.62 17.71
C HIS A 80 15.02 18.60 16.61
N PHE A 81 14.75 17.44 16.04
CA PHE A 81 13.78 17.28 14.98
C PHE A 81 13.11 15.90 15.03
N VAL A 82 11.83 15.86 14.69
CA VAL A 82 11.04 14.61 14.62
C VAL A 82 10.38 14.50 13.24
N LEU A 83 10.58 13.37 12.59
CA LEU A 83 9.90 13.02 11.36
C LEU A 83 8.85 11.93 11.66
N ASP A 84 7.58 12.25 11.43
CA ASP A 84 6.52 11.24 11.52
C ASP A 84 6.37 10.51 10.19
N ALA A 85 6.82 9.26 10.15
CA ALA A 85 6.62 8.34 9.04
C ALA A 85 5.63 7.21 9.37
N SER A 86 4.76 7.42 10.36
CA SER A 86 3.81 6.42 10.86
C SER A 86 2.69 6.05 9.86
N GLY A 87 2.60 6.71 8.72
CA GLY A 87 1.61 6.42 7.69
C GLY A 87 0.18 6.49 8.23
N TYR A 88 -0.57 5.39 8.15
CA TYR A 88 -1.93 5.32 8.70
C TYR A 88 -1.99 5.44 10.23
N GLY A 89 -0.86 5.27 10.92
CA GLY A 89 -0.74 5.51 12.36
C GLY A 89 -1.00 6.95 12.73
N ARG A 90 -0.58 7.91 11.89
CA ARG A 90 -0.80 9.36 12.07
C ARG A 90 -0.48 9.82 13.49
N VAL A 91 0.68 9.38 14.02
CA VAL A 91 1.00 9.53 15.44
C VAL A 91 1.06 10.99 15.85
N LEU A 92 1.92 11.79 15.22
CA LEU A 92 2.01 13.22 15.55
C LEU A 92 0.74 13.99 15.22
N PRO A 93 0.08 13.80 14.04
CA PRO A 93 -1.19 14.47 13.77
C PRO A 93 -2.26 14.24 14.84
N ARG A 94 -2.33 13.04 15.42
CA ARG A 94 -3.27 12.75 16.51
C ARG A 94 -2.85 13.40 17.81
N LEU A 95 -1.58 13.26 18.20
CA LEU A 95 -1.06 13.84 19.45
C LEU A 95 -1.17 15.37 19.48
N LEU A 96 -1.04 16.00 18.31
CA LEU A 96 -1.08 17.47 18.16
C LEU A 96 -2.46 18.02 17.75
N GLY A 97 -3.48 17.16 17.59
CA GLY A 97 -4.83 17.58 17.19
C GLY A 97 -4.88 18.20 15.79
N LEU A 98 -3.99 17.78 14.87
CA LEU A 98 -3.87 18.31 13.51
C LEU A 98 -4.74 17.61 12.49
N GLU A 99 -5.42 16.54 12.87
CA GLU A 99 -6.28 15.80 11.95
C GLU A 99 -7.43 16.66 11.42
N ARG A 100 -7.70 16.53 10.13
CA ARG A 100 -8.83 17.18 9.47
C ARG A 100 -9.56 16.17 8.61
N PRO A 101 -10.90 16.28 8.45
CA PRO A 101 -11.64 15.44 7.53
C PRO A 101 -11.09 15.56 6.11
N SER A 102 -11.02 14.43 5.42
CA SER A 102 -10.66 14.42 3.99
C SER A 102 -11.78 15.08 3.17
N VAL A 103 -11.39 15.90 2.20
CA VAL A 103 -12.31 16.45 1.18
C VAL A 103 -12.46 15.51 -0.03
N LEU A 104 -11.66 14.43 -0.09
CA LEU A 104 -11.73 13.44 -1.15
C LEU A 104 -12.84 12.43 -0.88
N SER A 105 -13.48 11.96 -1.95
CA SER A 105 -14.45 10.87 -1.85
C SER A 105 -13.81 9.63 -1.23
N PRO A 106 -14.45 8.98 -0.27
CA PRO A 106 -13.94 7.75 0.34
C PRO A 106 -13.72 6.67 -0.71
N ARG A 107 -12.63 5.93 -0.58
CA ARG A 107 -12.31 4.77 -1.40
C ARG A 107 -11.83 3.64 -0.51
N LYS A 108 -12.20 2.41 -0.86
CA LYS A 108 -11.71 1.18 -0.23
C LYS A 108 -10.96 0.37 -1.29
N ALA A 109 -9.82 -0.18 -0.91
CA ALA A 109 -9.06 -1.11 -1.73
C ALA A 109 -9.15 -2.52 -1.14
N ILE A 110 -9.32 -3.51 -2.02
CA ILE A 110 -9.20 -4.93 -1.69
C ILE A 110 -8.16 -5.51 -2.62
N PHE A 111 -7.14 -6.16 -2.07
CA PHE A 111 -6.04 -6.70 -2.86
C PHE A 111 -5.39 -7.90 -2.18
N THR A 112 -4.66 -8.66 -3.00
CA THR A 112 -3.83 -9.77 -2.56
C THR A 112 -2.65 -9.97 -3.51
N HIS A 113 -1.78 -10.92 -3.17
CA HIS A 113 -0.76 -11.45 -4.06
C HIS A 113 -1.17 -12.84 -4.56
N ILE A 114 -0.83 -13.12 -5.82
CA ILE A 114 -1.16 -14.39 -6.49
C ILE A 114 0.05 -14.93 -7.22
N ASP A 115 0.10 -16.25 -7.42
CA ASP A 115 0.93 -16.86 -8.47
C ASP A 115 0.18 -16.64 -9.79
N ASP A 116 0.64 -15.70 -10.60
CA ASP A 116 -0.15 -15.19 -11.73
C ASP A 116 -0.21 -16.12 -12.93
N ARG A 117 0.79 -17.00 -13.10
CA ARG A 117 0.89 -17.97 -14.20
C ARG A 117 0.54 -17.40 -15.57
N ILE A 118 0.91 -16.15 -15.80
CA ILE A 118 0.72 -15.48 -17.08
C ILE A 118 1.58 -16.19 -18.11
N VAL A 119 0.98 -16.62 -19.22
CA VAL A 119 1.65 -17.37 -20.27
C VAL A 119 1.59 -16.63 -21.60
N GLY A 120 2.67 -16.77 -22.38
CA GLY A 120 2.75 -16.24 -23.74
C GLY A 120 2.71 -14.71 -23.78
N ASP A 121 2.14 -14.20 -24.89
CA ASP A 121 2.07 -12.76 -25.15
C ASP A 121 0.81 -12.09 -24.60
N ASP A 122 0.09 -12.75 -23.69
CA ASP A 122 -1.16 -12.21 -23.12
C ASP A 122 -0.93 -10.86 -22.41
N PHE A 123 0.22 -10.71 -21.75
CA PHE A 123 0.57 -9.49 -21.05
C PHE A 123 2.08 -9.37 -20.83
N ASP A 124 2.63 -8.18 -21.11
CA ASP A 124 4.02 -7.84 -20.84
C ASP A 124 4.23 -7.58 -19.33
N ARG A 125 4.87 -8.52 -18.63
CA ARG A 125 5.13 -8.47 -17.19
C ARG A 125 6.05 -7.32 -16.73
N ASN A 126 6.68 -6.61 -17.67
CA ASN A 126 7.45 -5.39 -17.35
C ASN A 126 6.55 -4.16 -17.20
N LYS A 127 5.23 -4.32 -17.33
CA LYS A 127 4.25 -3.25 -17.24
C LYS A 127 3.29 -3.46 -16.08
N ILE A 128 2.73 -2.37 -15.58
CA ILE A 128 1.56 -2.38 -14.73
C ILE A 128 0.32 -2.27 -15.61
N LEU A 129 -0.67 -3.10 -15.37
CA LEU A 129 -1.99 -2.98 -16.00
C LEU A 129 -2.96 -2.32 -15.03
N ILE A 130 -3.53 -1.21 -15.47
CA ILE A 130 -4.69 -0.60 -14.81
C ILE A 130 -5.90 -0.85 -15.70
N SER A 131 -6.99 -1.30 -15.09
CA SER A 131 -8.23 -1.62 -15.79
C SER A 131 -9.40 -0.92 -15.10
N THR A 132 -10.23 -0.22 -15.85
CA THR A 132 -11.52 0.28 -15.36
C THR A 132 -12.57 -0.79 -15.49
N HIS A 133 -13.47 -0.88 -14.52
CA HIS A 133 -14.61 -1.78 -14.57
C HIS A 133 -15.56 -1.38 -15.72
N PRO A 134 -16.06 -2.33 -16.53
CA PRO A 134 -16.83 -2.00 -17.73
C PRO A 134 -18.16 -1.30 -17.44
N ALA A 135 -18.80 -1.59 -16.33
CA ALA A 135 -20.07 -0.99 -15.92
C ALA A 135 -19.92 0.13 -14.88
N GLU A 136 -18.91 0.07 -14.01
CA GLU A 136 -18.74 0.96 -12.87
C GLU A 136 -17.49 1.83 -13.01
N ARG A 137 -17.64 3.04 -13.51
CA ARG A 137 -16.51 3.95 -13.79
C ARG A 137 -15.71 4.35 -12.55
N GLY A 138 -16.29 4.30 -11.36
CA GLY A 138 -15.65 4.57 -10.08
C GLY A 138 -14.82 3.40 -9.56
N VAL A 139 -14.88 2.24 -10.23
CA VAL A 139 -14.14 1.02 -9.86
C VAL A 139 -13.04 0.75 -10.87
N TRP A 140 -11.83 0.55 -10.37
CA TRP A 140 -10.69 0.20 -11.19
C TRP A 140 -9.78 -0.79 -10.49
N SER A 141 -9.06 -1.57 -11.26
CA SER A 141 -8.19 -2.65 -10.80
C SER A 141 -6.77 -2.44 -11.26
N TRP A 142 -5.82 -2.98 -10.53
CA TRP A 142 -4.44 -3.09 -10.95
C TRP A 142 -3.98 -4.54 -11.03
N LEU A 143 -3.03 -4.79 -11.90
CA LEU A 143 -2.21 -5.98 -11.95
C LEU A 143 -0.76 -5.52 -12.00
N ILE A 144 0.01 -5.82 -10.96
CA ILE A 144 1.40 -5.39 -10.79
C ILE A 144 2.27 -6.64 -10.67
N PRO A 145 2.94 -7.08 -11.74
CA PRO A 145 3.82 -8.23 -11.69
C PRO A 145 5.10 -7.96 -10.91
N PHE A 146 5.58 -8.97 -10.20
CA PHE A 146 6.90 -9.00 -9.57
C PHE A 146 7.85 -9.90 -10.37
N GLY A 147 9.16 -9.78 -10.12
CA GLY A 147 10.19 -10.54 -10.83
C GLY A 147 10.18 -12.06 -10.55
N ASN A 148 9.43 -12.52 -9.55
CA ASN A 148 9.40 -13.90 -9.09
C ASN A 148 8.18 -14.71 -9.58
N GLY A 149 7.46 -14.26 -10.61
CA GLY A 149 6.28 -14.95 -11.14
C GLY A 149 4.98 -14.65 -10.38
N ARG A 150 5.04 -13.84 -9.34
CA ARG A 150 3.87 -13.38 -8.59
C ARG A 150 3.41 -12.02 -9.08
N SER A 151 2.17 -11.69 -8.76
CA SER A 151 1.60 -10.36 -9.02
C SER A 151 0.78 -9.87 -7.83
N SER A 152 0.80 -8.56 -7.60
CA SER A 152 -0.24 -7.91 -6.82
C SER A 152 -1.44 -7.66 -7.71
N ILE A 153 -2.60 -8.10 -7.28
CA ILE A 153 -3.90 -7.84 -7.91
C ILE A 153 -4.83 -7.20 -6.90
N GLY A 154 -5.54 -6.16 -7.31
CA GLY A 154 -6.51 -5.51 -6.45
C GLY A 154 -7.46 -4.62 -7.21
N PHE A 155 -8.46 -4.13 -6.50
CA PHE A 155 -9.37 -3.11 -7.01
C PHE A 155 -9.65 -2.05 -5.97
N ILE A 156 -10.09 -0.89 -6.45
CA ILE A 156 -10.56 0.23 -5.65
C ILE A 156 -11.98 0.57 -6.07
N GLY A 157 -12.82 0.82 -5.09
CA GLY A 157 -14.20 1.28 -5.31
C GLY A 157 -14.70 2.13 -4.15
N GLU A 158 -15.90 2.66 -4.29
CA GLU A 158 -16.60 3.33 -3.21
C GLU A 158 -16.99 2.30 -2.13
N PRO A 159 -16.87 2.63 -0.83
CA PRO A 159 -17.19 1.69 0.24
C PRO A 159 -18.62 1.16 0.13
N GLU A 160 -19.57 2.00 -0.22
CA GLU A 160 -20.97 1.61 -0.36
C GLU A 160 -21.17 0.57 -1.47
N TRP A 161 -20.58 0.77 -2.64
CA TRP A 161 -20.62 -0.19 -3.74
C TRP A 161 -20.03 -1.55 -3.33
N ILE A 162 -18.90 -1.52 -2.62
CA ILE A 162 -18.25 -2.74 -2.12
C ILE A 162 -19.15 -3.46 -1.11
N ASN A 163 -19.74 -2.71 -0.17
CA ASN A 163 -20.60 -3.26 0.87
C ASN A 163 -21.88 -3.88 0.28
N GLN A 164 -22.50 -3.26 -0.74
CA GLN A 164 -23.65 -3.81 -1.45
C GLN A 164 -23.33 -5.15 -2.11
N ARG A 165 -22.16 -5.27 -2.74
CA ARG A 165 -21.71 -6.53 -3.34
C ARG A 165 -21.40 -7.58 -2.26
N ALA A 166 -20.77 -7.19 -1.17
CA ALA A 166 -20.44 -8.07 -0.04
C ALA A 166 -21.71 -8.68 0.58
N ALA A 167 -22.80 -7.92 0.69
CA ALA A 167 -24.06 -8.39 1.26
C ALA A 167 -24.69 -9.57 0.52
N GLY A 168 -24.37 -9.74 -0.77
CA GLY A 168 -24.82 -10.87 -1.59
C GLY A 168 -23.94 -12.12 -1.52
N LEU A 169 -22.80 -12.04 -0.82
CA LEU A 169 -21.82 -13.13 -0.76
C LEU A 169 -21.88 -13.84 0.61
N LYS A 170 -21.70 -15.17 0.57
CA LYS A 170 -21.52 -15.99 1.77
C LYS A 170 -20.04 -16.35 1.86
N ALA A 171 -19.39 -16.02 2.97
CA ALA A 171 -17.99 -16.32 3.23
C ALA A 171 -17.81 -16.79 4.68
N ALA A 172 -16.78 -17.59 4.93
CA ALA A 172 -16.48 -18.12 6.24
C ALA A 172 -15.89 -17.04 7.17
N ASP A 173 -15.15 -16.11 6.61
CA ASP A 173 -14.49 -15.00 7.29
C ASP A 173 -14.28 -13.80 6.36
N GLU A 174 -13.68 -12.72 6.88
CA GLU A 174 -13.41 -11.51 6.11
C GLU A 174 -12.40 -11.74 4.97
N GLY A 175 -11.41 -12.60 5.17
CA GLY A 175 -10.43 -12.94 4.14
C GLY A 175 -11.08 -13.61 2.94
N ALA A 176 -11.91 -14.62 3.19
CA ALA A 176 -12.67 -15.32 2.17
C ALA A 176 -13.66 -14.39 1.44
N LEU A 177 -14.29 -13.44 2.17
CA LEU A 177 -15.16 -12.42 1.59
C LEU A 177 -14.40 -11.50 0.65
N ASN A 178 -13.25 -10.99 1.09
CA ASN A 178 -12.41 -10.09 0.30
C ASN A 178 -11.88 -10.80 -0.97
N GLU A 179 -11.49 -12.06 -0.87
CA GLU A 179 -11.09 -12.85 -2.02
C GLU A 179 -12.24 -13.06 -3.00
N ALA A 180 -13.43 -13.41 -2.52
CA ALA A 180 -14.61 -13.60 -3.37
C ALA A 180 -14.99 -12.30 -4.10
N LEU A 181 -14.95 -11.15 -3.42
CA LEU A 181 -15.17 -9.84 -4.02
C LEU A 181 -14.15 -9.54 -5.12
N LEU A 182 -12.87 -9.75 -4.84
CA LEU A 182 -11.78 -9.47 -5.78
C LEU A 182 -11.88 -10.37 -7.03
N ARG A 183 -12.11 -11.66 -6.83
CA ARG A 183 -12.32 -12.61 -7.94
C ARG A 183 -13.53 -12.23 -8.78
N GLY A 184 -14.62 -11.79 -8.15
CA GLY A 184 -15.82 -11.33 -8.83
C GLY A 184 -15.54 -10.13 -9.74
N VAL A 185 -14.85 -9.12 -9.22
CA VAL A 185 -14.46 -7.93 -10.00
C VAL A 185 -13.51 -8.30 -11.15
N VAL A 186 -12.53 -9.18 -10.91
CA VAL A 186 -11.59 -9.65 -11.96
C VAL A 186 -12.35 -10.39 -13.06
N ALA A 187 -13.33 -11.23 -12.72
CA ALA A 187 -14.15 -11.96 -13.69
C ALA A 187 -15.00 -11.04 -14.58
N GLU A 188 -15.43 -9.90 -14.06
CA GLU A 188 -16.22 -8.89 -14.79
C GLU A 188 -15.38 -8.00 -15.72
N ILE A 189 -14.03 -8.06 -15.62
CA ILE A 189 -13.12 -7.32 -16.50
C ILE A 189 -12.51 -8.31 -17.51
N PRO A 190 -12.96 -8.35 -18.76
CA PRO A 190 -12.65 -9.43 -19.70
C PRO A 190 -11.15 -9.64 -19.91
N ARG A 191 -10.38 -8.54 -19.99
CA ARG A 191 -8.92 -8.63 -20.16
C ARG A 191 -8.23 -9.24 -18.93
N LEU A 192 -8.59 -8.84 -17.71
CA LEU A 192 -8.02 -9.42 -16.50
C LEU A 192 -8.40 -10.88 -16.33
N SER A 193 -9.68 -11.21 -16.58
CA SER A 193 -10.18 -12.59 -16.55
C SER A 193 -9.39 -13.50 -17.50
N ARG A 194 -9.08 -13.01 -18.72
CA ARG A 194 -8.29 -13.76 -19.69
C ARG A 194 -6.83 -13.92 -19.25
N ILE A 195 -6.18 -12.85 -18.81
CA ILE A 195 -4.78 -12.86 -18.39
C ILE A 195 -4.58 -13.79 -17.20
N LEU A 196 -5.48 -13.74 -16.22
CA LEU A 196 -5.39 -14.46 -14.95
C LEU A 196 -6.14 -15.82 -14.93
N ARG A 197 -6.48 -16.37 -16.11
CA ARG A 197 -7.24 -17.64 -16.22
C ARG A 197 -6.56 -18.86 -15.56
N ASN A 198 -5.23 -18.81 -15.45
CA ASN A 198 -4.44 -19.88 -14.83
C ASN A 198 -3.90 -19.52 -13.44
N ALA A 199 -4.20 -18.34 -12.93
CA ALA A 199 -3.67 -17.83 -11.68
C ALA A 199 -4.07 -18.72 -10.48
N VAL A 200 -3.12 -18.89 -9.54
CA VAL A 200 -3.39 -19.52 -8.25
C VAL A 200 -3.52 -18.45 -7.19
N TRP A 201 -4.65 -18.47 -6.52
CA TRP A 201 -5.01 -17.51 -5.48
C TRP A 201 -4.65 -18.10 -4.12
N ASP A 202 -3.41 -18.01 -3.77
CA ASP A 202 -2.82 -18.61 -2.57
C ASP A 202 -2.51 -17.58 -1.48
N ASN A 203 -2.77 -16.30 -1.73
CA ASN A 203 -2.46 -15.18 -0.83
C ASN A 203 -1.00 -15.18 -0.35
N GLY A 204 -0.12 -15.82 -1.09
CA GLY A 204 1.30 -15.93 -0.75
C GLY A 204 2.04 -14.59 -0.95
N VAL A 205 3.05 -14.36 -0.14
CA VAL A 205 3.98 -13.22 -0.24
C VAL A 205 5.24 -13.61 -1.00
#